data_534cb0a0305bb2fa3ae749a264eb1d0e
#
_entry.id   534cb0a0305bb2fa3ae749a264eb1d0e
#
_cell.length_a   1.000
_cell.length_b   1.000
_cell.length_c   1.000
_cell.angle_alpha   90.00
_cell.angle_beta   90.00
_cell.angle_gamma   90.00
#
_symmetry.space_group_name_H-M   'P 1'
#
loop_
_entity.id
_entity.type
_entity.pdbx_description
1 polymer ?
#
loop_
_entity_poly.entity_id
_entity_poly.type
_entity_poly.pdbx_seq_one_letter_code
_entity_poly.pdbx_strand_id
1 'polypeptide(L)'
;MKKIIIAFVFLSLPIFGQIKFNDYFLNKTLRLDYYHTGNKTSETISFDKLIEEGPWSGSKKNLIDTFYYGNYIMKVFDQASNILIYSRGFSTLYQEWQTTEEAKTVTRSFEGSMLFPFPKSKVFVEIDNRDRENNYKKIFEKTISPEDYFIIKEKNNSYPDFKVHYSGDPSEKLDIVLIPEGYTKEEMGKFHKDCDRLSNVLLNRSPFKESENKINIWGVEAPSNESGTDIPGKGIWKNTLLNTRFYTFDTERYLMTSDYFKVRDVAANAPYDQIYILVNTNKYGGGAIYNFYSETAVDNNSSDYIFVHEFGHGLGGLADEYGNDKTYEDMYPLDTEPWEPNITTLVNFDKKWKKMIEPGIPIPTPEEVKYKNKIGIFEGGGYVSKGVYRPTMNSIMNSFTSTEFNEVCKDALQRIINFYSE
;
A
#
# COMPACT_ATOMS: atom_id res chain seq x y z
N MET A 1 -57.69 37.24 -0.17
CA MET A 1 -57.00 36.19 -0.92
C MET A 1 -55.48 36.47 -0.86
N LYS A 2 -54.75 35.72 -0.04
CA LYS A 2 -53.26 35.85 0.04
C LYS A 2 -52.65 34.95 -1.01
N LYS A 3 -51.90 35.52 -1.94
CA LYS A 3 -51.12 34.76 -2.95
C LYS A 3 -49.87 34.24 -2.27
N ILE A 4 -49.72 32.91 -2.17
CA ILE A 4 -48.49 32.24 -1.75
C ILE A 4 -47.62 32.13 -3.00
N ILE A 5 -46.47 32.80 -2.98
CA ILE A 5 -45.42 32.66 -4.00
C ILE A 5 -44.51 31.54 -3.49
N ILE A 6 -44.55 30.37 -4.15
CA ILE A 6 -43.60 29.28 -3.91
C ILE A 6 -42.35 29.59 -4.77
N ALA A 7 -41.26 29.98 -4.12
CA ALA A 7 -39.95 30.10 -4.76
C ALA A 7 -39.33 28.71 -4.87
N PHE A 8 -39.22 28.18 -6.08
CA PHE A 8 -38.40 26.99 -6.35
C PHE A 8 -36.93 27.38 -6.28
N VAL A 9 -36.26 27.00 -5.21
CA VAL A 9 -34.78 27.05 -5.14
C VAL A 9 -34.29 25.84 -5.90
N PHE A 10 -33.82 26.04 -7.11
CA PHE A 10 -33.00 25.04 -7.84
C PHE A 10 -31.67 24.92 -7.14
N LEU A 11 -31.49 23.92 -6.27
CA LEU A 11 -30.20 23.45 -5.86
C LEU A 11 -29.52 22.79 -7.09
N SER A 12 -28.69 23.51 -7.79
CA SER A 12 -27.76 22.94 -8.75
C SER A 12 -26.75 22.11 -7.98
N LEU A 13 -26.94 20.79 -7.90
CA LEU A 13 -25.88 19.87 -7.51
C LEU A 13 -24.77 20.05 -8.54
N PRO A 14 -23.53 20.33 -8.13
CA PRO A 14 -22.41 20.33 -9.07
C PRO A 14 -22.30 18.91 -9.64
N ILE A 15 -22.56 18.77 -10.92
CA ILE A 15 -22.16 17.58 -11.68
C ILE A 15 -20.63 17.66 -11.73
N PHE A 16 -19.96 16.97 -10.82
CA PHE A 16 -18.52 16.74 -10.93
C PHE A 16 -18.30 15.91 -12.19
N GLY A 17 -18.00 16.59 -13.30
CA GLY A 17 -17.54 15.91 -14.50
C GLY A 17 -16.29 15.07 -14.15
N GLN A 18 -16.18 13.90 -14.76
CA GLN A 18 -14.99 13.05 -14.61
C GLN A 18 -13.74 13.87 -14.92
N ILE A 19 -12.76 13.89 -14.01
CA ILE A 19 -11.47 14.56 -14.23
C ILE A 19 -10.77 13.90 -15.41
N LYS A 20 -10.49 14.68 -16.45
CA LYS A 20 -9.78 14.19 -17.63
C LYS A 20 -8.28 14.42 -17.44
N PHE A 21 -7.49 13.34 -17.50
CA PHE A 21 -6.05 13.37 -17.33
C PHE A 21 -5.38 14.47 -18.15
N ASN A 22 -5.69 14.52 -19.46
CA ASN A 22 -5.06 15.45 -20.40
C ASN A 22 -5.40 16.92 -20.17
N ASP A 23 -6.41 17.26 -19.37
CA ASP A 23 -6.72 18.65 -19.04
C ASP A 23 -5.73 19.20 -18.00
N TYR A 24 -5.25 18.37 -17.09
CA TYR A 24 -4.45 18.78 -15.93
C TYR A 24 -3.01 18.26 -15.92
N PHE A 25 -2.73 17.14 -16.61
CA PHE A 25 -1.46 16.43 -16.45
C PHE A 25 -0.73 16.16 -17.77
N LEU A 26 0.60 16.07 -17.69
CA LEU A 26 1.48 15.53 -18.70
C LEU A 26 1.67 14.03 -18.45
N ASN A 27 2.03 13.29 -19.50
CA ASN A 27 2.36 11.85 -19.37
C ASN A 27 3.76 11.65 -18.77
N LYS A 28 3.95 12.12 -17.55
CA LYS A 28 5.15 12.02 -16.73
C LYS A 28 4.75 11.89 -15.28
N THR A 29 5.66 11.41 -14.45
CA THR A 29 5.48 11.30 -13.01
C THR A 29 6.20 12.44 -12.29
N LEU A 30 5.55 13.04 -11.29
CA LEU A 30 6.19 13.92 -10.33
C LEU A 30 6.22 13.21 -8.98
N ARG A 31 7.44 13.05 -8.44
CA ARG A 31 7.70 12.49 -7.12
C ARG A 31 7.96 13.62 -6.14
N LEU A 32 7.28 13.56 -4.99
CA LEU A 32 7.47 14.44 -3.85
C LEU A 32 8.09 13.64 -2.72
N ASP A 33 9.33 13.95 -2.36
CA ASP A 33 10.03 13.36 -1.22
C ASP A 33 9.94 14.28 0.00
N TYR A 34 9.76 13.68 1.17
CA TYR A 34 9.62 14.39 2.44
C TYR A 34 10.15 13.53 3.60
N TYR A 35 10.40 14.18 4.72
CA TYR A 35 10.64 13.50 6.00
C TYR A 35 9.40 13.56 6.87
N HIS A 36 9.02 12.44 7.46
CA HIS A 36 7.97 12.33 8.45
C HIS A 36 8.61 12.19 9.82
N THR A 37 8.46 13.21 10.67
CA THR A 37 9.15 13.33 11.95
C THR A 37 8.15 13.46 13.08
N GLY A 38 8.39 12.79 14.20
CA GLY A 38 7.54 12.93 15.38
C GLY A 38 7.76 11.85 16.43
N ASN A 39 6.74 11.66 17.24
CA ASN A 39 6.67 10.68 18.33
C ASN A 39 5.23 10.16 18.47
N LYS A 40 4.90 9.47 19.56
CA LYS A 40 3.55 8.88 19.76
C LYS A 40 2.40 9.90 19.66
N THR A 41 2.63 11.17 19.98
CA THR A 41 1.56 12.18 20.12
C THR A 41 1.67 13.36 19.18
N SER A 42 2.75 13.47 18.44
CA SER A 42 3.01 14.57 17.52
C SER A 42 3.68 14.09 16.25
N GLU A 43 3.31 14.71 15.13
CA GLU A 43 3.91 14.44 13.83
C GLU A 43 4.04 15.71 13.01
N THR A 44 5.01 15.73 12.13
CA THR A 44 5.29 16.81 11.19
C THR A 44 5.85 16.24 9.89
N ILE A 45 5.40 16.76 8.76
CA ILE A 45 5.98 16.47 7.45
C ILE A 45 6.84 17.64 7.01
N SER A 46 8.10 17.36 6.69
CA SER A 46 9.06 18.32 6.18
C SER A 46 9.40 18.00 4.74
N PHE A 47 9.13 18.93 3.83
CA PHE A 47 9.47 18.80 2.41
C PHE A 47 10.98 18.62 2.22
N ASP A 48 11.38 17.71 1.33
CA ASP A 48 12.76 17.51 0.90
C ASP A 48 12.97 18.01 -0.55
N LYS A 49 12.40 17.30 -1.54
CA LYS A 49 12.65 17.60 -2.95
C LYS A 49 11.51 17.17 -3.86
N LEU A 50 11.55 17.65 -5.11
CA LEU A 50 10.71 17.18 -6.21
C LEU A 50 11.60 16.54 -7.27
N ILE A 51 11.13 15.42 -7.85
CA ILE A 51 11.84 14.68 -8.90
C ILE A 51 10.88 14.42 -10.06
N GLU A 52 11.27 14.79 -11.28
CA GLU A 52 10.61 14.36 -12.50
C GLU A 52 11.09 12.95 -12.84
N GLU A 53 10.17 11.97 -12.78
CA GLU A 53 10.45 10.59 -13.19
C GLU A 53 9.95 10.32 -14.62
N GLY A 54 9.99 9.05 -15.04
CA GLY A 54 9.55 8.58 -16.35
C GLY A 54 8.07 8.82 -16.65
N PRO A 55 7.54 8.16 -17.69
CA PRO A 55 6.13 8.22 -18.01
C PRO A 55 5.26 7.79 -16.82
N TRP A 56 4.06 8.40 -16.73
CA TRP A 56 3.07 8.00 -15.74
C TRP A 56 2.54 6.60 -16.04
N SER A 57 2.74 5.67 -15.12
CA SER A 57 2.27 4.27 -15.22
C SER A 57 0.89 4.06 -14.60
N GLY A 58 0.49 4.85 -13.62
CA GLY A 58 -0.83 4.72 -13.00
C GLY A 58 -1.99 5.05 -13.93
N SER A 59 -3.21 4.71 -13.49
CA SER A 59 -4.43 4.96 -14.27
C SER A 59 -4.56 6.43 -14.70
N LYS A 60 -4.92 6.66 -15.96
CA LYS A 60 -5.28 7.98 -16.51
C LYS A 60 -6.78 8.26 -16.42
N LYS A 61 -7.58 7.28 -16.03
CA LYS A 61 -9.05 7.39 -15.88
C LYS A 61 -9.46 7.54 -14.43
N ASN A 62 -8.87 6.74 -13.53
CA ASN A 62 -9.19 6.69 -12.12
C ASN A 62 -8.17 7.52 -11.31
N LEU A 63 -8.34 8.85 -11.34
CA LEU A 63 -7.42 9.80 -10.71
C LEU A 63 -7.73 10.06 -9.24
N ILE A 64 -8.97 9.85 -8.82
CA ILE A 64 -9.44 10.10 -7.46
C ILE A 64 -9.61 8.78 -6.73
N ASP A 65 -8.95 8.64 -5.59
CA ASP A 65 -9.09 7.50 -4.71
C ASP A 65 -10.50 7.44 -4.12
N THR A 66 -11.16 6.32 -4.30
CA THR A 66 -12.52 6.05 -3.79
C THR A 66 -12.55 4.96 -2.72
N PHE A 67 -11.40 4.36 -2.38
CA PHE A 67 -11.31 3.28 -1.41
C PHE A 67 -11.32 3.80 0.03
N TYR A 68 -10.73 4.97 0.25
CA TYR A 68 -10.51 5.52 1.58
C TYR A 68 -9.70 4.58 2.49
N TYR A 69 -8.72 3.85 1.90
CA TYR A 69 -7.80 2.99 2.64
C TYR A 69 -6.54 3.75 3.04
N GLY A 70 -5.86 3.25 4.09
CA GLY A 70 -4.62 3.82 4.60
C GLY A 70 -4.82 4.87 5.69
N ASN A 71 -3.73 5.15 6.40
CA ASN A 71 -3.69 6.11 7.51
C ASN A 71 -3.54 7.55 7.02
N TYR A 72 -3.10 7.71 5.78
CA TYR A 72 -2.92 9.02 5.14
C TYR A 72 -3.61 9.05 3.78
N ILE A 73 -3.93 10.26 3.34
CA ILE A 73 -4.36 10.51 1.96
C ILE A 73 -3.58 11.71 1.42
N MET A 74 -2.98 11.54 0.24
CA MET A 74 -2.47 12.66 -0.55
C MET A 74 -3.57 13.16 -1.49
N LYS A 75 -3.69 14.48 -1.59
CA LYS A 75 -4.61 15.18 -2.47
C LYS A 75 -3.86 16.22 -3.27
N VAL A 76 -4.16 16.31 -4.57
CA VAL A 76 -3.60 17.32 -5.47
C VAL A 76 -4.76 18.15 -6.01
N PHE A 77 -4.68 19.47 -5.82
CA PHE A 77 -5.68 20.42 -6.29
C PHE A 77 -5.09 21.32 -7.36
N ASP A 78 -5.84 21.56 -8.43
CA ASP A 78 -5.53 22.64 -9.35
C ASP A 78 -5.64 23.99 -8.64
N GLN A 79 -4.58 24.78 -8.63
CA GLN A 79 -4.55 26.03 -7.86
C GLN A 79 -5.56 27.06 -8.36
N ALA A 80 -5.80 27.10 -9.67
CA ALA A 80 -6.66 28.12 -10.27
C ALA A 80 -8.15 27.88 -10.00
N SER A 81 -8.58 26.61 -10.05
CA SER A 81 -9.98 26.21 -9.89
C SER A 81 -10.33 25.68 -8.51
N ASN A 82 -9.32 25.36 -7.70
CA ASN A 82 -9.48 24.66 -6.42
C ASN A 82 -10.17 23.29 -6.54
N ILE A 83 -10.10 22.65 -7.71
CA ILE A 83 -10.69 21.33 -7.95
C ILE A 83 -9.66 20.26 -7.54
N LEU A 84 -10.13 19.23 -6.82
CA LEU A 84 -9.35 18.03 -6.55
C LEU A 84 -9.16 17.26 -7.86
N ILE A 85 -7.91 17.11 -8.32
CA ILE A 85 -7.58 16.50 -9.61
C ILE A 85 -6.84 15.16 -9.48
N TYR A 86 -6.30 14.84 -8.29
CA TYR A 86 -5.70 13.55 -7.98
C TYR A 86 -5.75 13.29 -6.48
N SER A 87 -5.97 12.04 -6.08
CA SER A 87 -5.79 11.62 -4.70
C SER A 87 -5.40 10.16 -4.59
N ARG A 88 -4.67 9.80 -3.51
CA ARG A 88 -4.27 8.43 -3.19
C ARG A 88 -4.10 8.23 -1.70
N GLY A 89 -4.78 7.19 -1.15
CA GLY A 89 -4.58 6.72 0.20
C GLY A 89 -3.32 5.86 0.33
N PHE A 90 -2.64 5.93 1.47
CA PHE A 90 -1.42 5.19 1.76
C PHE A 90 -1.19 5.06 3.27
N SER A 91 -0.27 4.19 3.66
CA SER A 91 0.27 4.10 5.02
C SER A 91 1.80 4.24 4.99
N THR A 92 2.45 4.36 6.13
CA THR A 92 3.90 4.59 6.21
C THR A 92 4.53 3.79 7.35
N LEU A 93 5.83 3.54 7.24
CA LEU A 93 6.61 2.93 8.31
C LEU A 93 6.63 3.82 9.59
N TYR A 94 6.56 5.15 9.42
CA TYR A 94 6.43 6.09 10.55
C TYR A 94 5.16 5.83 11.37
N GLN A 95 4.01 5.66 10.70
CA GLN A 95 2.74 5.44 11.39
C GLN A 95 2.76 4.13 12.19
N GLU A 96 3.33 3.07 11.62
CA GLU A 96 3.46 1.81 12.33
C GLU A 96 4.40 1.93 13.53
N TRP A 97 5.56 2.57 13.35
CA TRP A 97 6.47 2.88 14.46
C TRP A 97 5.79 3.69 15.57
N GLN A 98 4.89 4.60 15.21
CA GLN A 98 4.15 5.44 16.17
C GLN A 98 3.31 4.62 17.17
N THR A 99 2.97 3.36 16.81
CA THR A 99 2.24 2.42 17.71
C THR A 99 3.15 1.77 18.75
N THR A 100 4.48 1.83 18.58
CA THR A 100 5.45 1.15 19.45
C THR A 100 5.68 1.87 20.80
N GLU A 101 6.26 1.14 21.77
CA GLU A 101 6.68 1.70 23.05
C GLU A 101 7.81 2.74 22.88
N GLU A 102 8.73 2.53 21.92
CA GLU A 102 9.82 3.46 21.62
C GLU A 102 9.28 4.86 21.30
N ALA A 103 8.19 4.95 20.53
CA ALA A 103 7.59 6.22 20.14
C ALA A 103 7.08 7.07 21.31
N LYS A 104 6.89 6.49 22.50
CA LYS A 104 6.50 7.24 23.72
C LYS A 104 7.64 8.12 24.27
N THR A 105 8.88 7.78 23.97
CA THR A 105 10.07 8.39 24.60
C THR A 105 11.04 9.00 23.60
N VAL A 106 10.96 8.63 22.33
CA VAL A 106 11.90 9.04 21.28
C VAL A 106 11.16 9.79 20.17
N THR A 107 11.82 10.78 19.58
CA THR A 107 11.41 11.41 18.32
C THR A 107 12.27 10.85 17.20
N ARG A 108 11.64 10.37 16.13
CA ARG A 108 12.33 9.82 14.94
C ARG A 108 11.85 10.49 13.66
N SER A 109 12.69 10.42 12.64
CA SER A 109 12.37 10.82 11.27
C SER A 109 12.43 9.62 10.35
N PHE A 110 11.48 9.53 9.43
CA PHE A 110 11.39 8.51 8.40
C PHE A 110 11.28 9.17 7.04
N GLU A 111 11.86 8.55 6.03
CA GLU A 111 11.67 8.95 4.64
C GLU A 111 10.25 8.64 4.18
N GLY A 112 9.65 9.58 3.45
CA GLY A 112 8.35 9.42 2.82
C GLY A 112 8.39 9.94 1.38
N SER A 113 7.65 9.31 0.50
CA SER A 113 7.64 9.67 -0.91
C SER A 113 6.28 9.41 -1.52
N MET A 114 5.77 10.35 -2.30
CA MET A 114 4.49 10.23 -2.99
C MET A 114 4.65 10.52 -4.48
N LEU A 115 3.89 9.79 -5.29
CA LEU A 115 3.84 9.97 -6.74
C LEU A 115 2.48 10.51 -7.17
N PHE A 116 2.49 11.40 -8.14
CA PHE A 116 1.30 11.83 -8.86
C PHE A 116 1.67 12.23 -10.29
N PRO A 117 0.71 12.30 -11.22
CA PRO A 117 0.99 12.71 -12.58
C PRO A 117 1.56 14.15 -12.61
N PHE A 118 2.51 14.42 -13.48
CA PHE A 118 3.18 15.72 -13.59
C PHE A 118 2.15 16.81 -14.02
N PRO A 119 1.91 17.84 -13.21
CA PRO A 119 0.87 18.84 -13.48
C PRO A 119 1.27 19.78 -14.63
N LYS A 120 0.30 20.25 -15.43
CA LYS A 120 0.50 21.27 -16.46
C LYS A 120 0.53 22.70 -15.92
N SER A 121 -0.12 22.92 -14.79
CA SER A 121 -0.28 24.21 -14.13
C SER A 121 0.08 24.09 -12.65
N LYS A 122 0.12 25.22 -11.95
CA LYS A 122 0.37 25.24 -10.51
C LYS A 122 -0.70 24.44 -9.77
N VAL A 123 -0.24 23.59 -8.85
CA VAL A 123 -1.07 22.80 -7.95
C VAL A 123 -0.70 23.05 -6.51
N PHE A 124 -1.60 22.75 -5.58
CA PHE A 124 -1.19 22.52 -4.21
C PHE A 124 -1.47 21.07 -3.82
N VAL A 125 -0.51 20.51 -3.10
CA VAL A 125 -0.54 19.12 -2.61
C VAL A 125 -0.79 19.18 -1.12
N GLU A 126 -1.79 18.42 -0.67
CA GLU A 126 -2.08 18.21 0.75
C GLU A 126 -1.78 16.77 1.13
N ILE A 127 -1.31 16.55 2.36
CA ILE A 127 -1.31 15.24 3.02
C ILE A 127 -2.13 15.38 4.29
N ASP A 128 -3.14 14.52 4.41
CA ASP A 128 -3.98 14.45 5.58
C ASP A 128 -3.70 13.13 6.32
N ASN A 129 -3.71 13.19 7.65
CA ASN A 129 -3.68 12.05 8.56
C ASN A 129 -5.12 11.64 8.93
N ARG A 130 -5.37 10.35 9.03
CA ARG A 130 -6.58 9.76 9.58
C ARG A 130 -6.46 9.70 11.10
N ASP A 131 -7.37 10.39 11.81
CA ASP A 131 -7.45 10.28 13.26
C ASP A 131 -8.19 9.00 13.71
N ARG A 132 -8.27 8.79 15.02
CA ARG A 132 -8.92 7.61 15.61
C ARG A 132 -10.43 7.54 15.34
N GLU A 133 -11.09 8.65 15.04
CA GLU A 133 -12.50 8.73 14.66
C GLU A 133 -12.74 8.60 13.16
N ASN A 134 -11.69 8.25 12.37
CA ASN A 134 -11.70 8.18 10.91
C ASN A 134 -11.91 9.51 10.19
N ASN A 135 -11.62 10.65 10.84
CA ASN A 135 -11.59 11.93 10.17
C ASN A 135 -10.20 12.22 9.63
N TYR A 136 -10.14 12.88 8.46
CA TYR A 136 -8.89 13.34 7.90
C TYR A 136 -8.56 14.75 8.39
N LYS A 137 -7.33 14.95 8.89
CA LYS A 137 -6.78 16.23 9.31
C LYS A 137 -5.55 16.56 8.49
N LYS A 138 -5.54 17.73 7.85
CA LYS A 138 -4.39 18.20 7.09
C LYS A 138 -3.17 18.39 8.01
N ILE A 139 -2.05 17.73 7.64
CA ILE A 139 -0.77 17.82 8.34
C ILE A 139 0.35 18.42 7.47
N PHE A 140 0.12 18.53 6.16
CA PHE A 140 1.06 19.12 5.23
C PHE A 140 0.33 19.78 4.05
N GLU A 141 0.90 20.89 3.56
CA GLU A 141 0.48 21.54 2.32
C GLU A 141 1.69 22.17 1.63
N LYS A 142 1.77 22.04 0.32
CA LYS A 142 2.80 22.69 -0.50
C LYS A 142 2.24 23.08 -1.87
N THR A 143 2.45 24.34 -2.26
CA THR A 143 2.24 24.79 -3.65
C THR A 143 3.43 24.34 -4.50
N ILE A 144 3.12 23.77 -5.67
CA ILE A 144 4.11 23.27 -6.64
C ILE A 144 3.84 23.96 -7.98
N SER A 145 4.89 24.56 -8.56
CA SER A 145 4.90 25.07 -9.94
C SER A 145 5.58 24.04 -10.85
N PRO A 146 4.98 23.63 -11.97
CA PRO A 146 5.65 22.76 -12.94
C PRO A 146 6.89 23.41 -13.60
N GLU A 147 7.02 24.73 -13.48
CA GLU A 147 8.16 25.52 -13.99
C GLU A 147 9.27 25.70 -12.94
N ASP A 148 9.12 25.10 -11.74
CA ASP A 148 10.13 25.21 -10.70
C ASP A 148 11.45 24.56 -11.16
N TYR A 149 12.50 25.37 -11.25
CA TYR A 149 13.83 24.92 -11.70
C TYR A 149 14.54 24.04 -10.69
N PHE A 150 14.02 23.90 -9.46
CA PHE A 150 14.50 22.93 -8.46
C PHE A 150 13.89 21.53 -8.62
N ILE A 151 12.97 21.31 -9.56
CA ILE A 151 12.54 19.95 -9.90
C ILE A 151 13.72 19.21 -10.52
N ILE A 152 14.17 18.16 -9.84
CA ILE A 152 15.29 17.33 -10.28
C ILE A 152 14.85 16.52 -11.48
N LYS A 153 15.61 16.61 -12.59
CA LYS A 153 15.35 15.88 -13.84
C LYS A 153 16.42 14.82 -14.13
N GLU A 154 17.43 14.78 -13.30
CA GLU A 154 18.56 13.89 -13.44
C GLU A 154 18.23 12.51 -12.90
N LYS A 155 18.46 11.47 -13.71
CA LYS A 155 18.28 10.09 -13.26
C LYS A 155 19.54 9.66 -12.48
N ASN A 156 19.42 9.55 -11.18
CA ASN A 156 20.42 8.91 -10.35
C ASN A 156 20.28 7.39 -10.47
N ASN A 157 21.35 6.70 -10.90
CA ASN A 157 21.42 5.25 -11.07
C ASN A 157 20.45 4.69 -12.13
N SER A 158 20.98 4.48 -13.32
CA SER A 158 20.27 3.79 -14.39
C SER A 158 20.54 2.29 -14.29
N TYR A 159 19.54 1.52 -13.83
CA TYR A 159 19.59 0.06 -13.82
C TYR A 159 18.75 -0.50 -14.96
N PRO A 160 19.20 -1.59 -15.63
CA PRO A 160 18.37 -2.25 -16.62
C PRO A 160 17.06 -2.78 -15.99
N ASP A 161 15.96 -2.65 -16.71
CA ASP A 161 14.70 -3.29 -16.40
C ASP A 161 14.41 -4.45 -17.34
N PHE A 162 13.58 -5.38 -16.92
CA PHE A 162 13.11 -6.49 -17.73
C PHE A 162 11.67 -6.86 -17.42
N LYS A 163 11.01 -7.45 -18.42
CA LYS A 163 9.62 -7.92 -18.28
C LYS A 163 9.61 -9.34 -17.72
N VAL A 164 9.01 -9.51 -16.56
CA VAL A 164 8.71 -10.82 -15.97
C VAL A 164 7.37 -11.31 -16.51
N HIS A 165 6.34 -10.44 -16.46
CA HIS A 165 5.03 -10.68 -17.08
C HIS A 165 4.54 -9.38 -17.71
N TYR A 166 4.06 -9.43 -18.95
CA TYR A 166 3.62 -8.23 -19.67
C TYR A 166 2.30 -8.46 -20.41
N SER A 167 1.28 -7.71 -20.06
CA SER A 167 -0.06 -7.82 -20.61
C SER A 167 -0.53 -6.58 -21.40
N GLY A 168 0.23 -5.46 -21.36
CA GLY A 168 -0.14 -4.27 -22.13
C GLY A 168 0.46 -2.97 -21.61
N ASP A 169 -0.10 -1.83 -22.06
CA ASP A 169 0.37 -0.48 -21.70
C ASP A 169 0.28 -0.26 -20.19
N PRO A 170 1.36 0.21 -19.53
CA PRO A 170 1.38 0.47 -18.10
C PRO A 170 0.22 1.34 -17.61
N SER A 171 -0.17 2.39 -18.35
CA SER A 171 -1.29 3.25 -17.94
C SER A 171 -2.68 2.59 -17.96
N GLU A 172 -2.77 1.34 -18.37
CA GLU A 172 -4.01 0.51 -18.45
C GLU A 172 -3.87 -0.82 -17.70
N LYS A 173 -2.82 -0.97 -16.89
CA LYS A 173 -2.52 -2.18 -16.12
C LYS A 173 -2.13 -1.82 -14.69
N LEU A 174 -2.20 -2.81 -13.81
CA LEU A 174 -1.52 -2.74 -12.53
C LEU A 174 -0.06 -3.13 -12.75
N ASP A 175 0.86 -2.20 -12.56
CA ASP A 175 2.29 -2.44 -12.71
C ASP A 175 2.95 -2.74 -11.36
N ILE A 176 3.52 -3.93 -11.25
CA ILE A 176 4.27 -4.41 -10.08
C ILE A 176 5.75 -4.42 -10.43
N VAL A 177 6.59 -3.72 -9.69
CA VAL A 177 8.04 -3.80 -9.86
C VAL A 177 8.67 -4.64 -8.76
N LEU A 178 9.44 -5.65 -9.17
CA LEU A 178 10.28 -6.47 -8.30
C LEU A 178 11.70 -5.90 -8.30
N ILE A 179 12.20 -5.56 -7.12
CA ILE A 179 13.53 -5.00 -6.94
C ILE A 179 14.37 -5.87 -6.02
N PRO A 180 15.69 -6.07 -6.31
CA PRO A 180 16.54 -6.97 -5.55
C PRO A 180 17.12 -6.30 -4.31
N GLU A 181 17.24 -7.06 -3.24
CA GLU A 181 18.02 -6.71 -2.08
C GLU A 181 18.95 -7.84 -1.68
N GLY A 182 20.24 -7.52 -1.50
CA GLY A 182 21.24 -8.52 -1.14
C GLY A 182 21.58 -9.52 -2.24
N TYR A 183 21.34 -9.20 -3.51
CA TYR A 183 21.85 -9.94 -4.65
C TYR A 183 23.04 -9.20 -5.22
N THR A 184 24.18 -9.88 -5.30
CA THR A 184 25.37 -9.32 -5.97
C THR A 184 25.18 -9.36 -7.49
N LYS A 185 26.12 -8.76 -8.23
CA LYS A 185 26.11 -8.78 -9.70
C LYS A 185 26.12 -10.21 -10.26
N GLU A 186 26.85 -11.11 -9.61
CA GLU A 186 26.96 -12.52 -9.99
C GLU A 186 25.66 -13.29 -9.70
N GLU A 187 24.83 -12.79 -8.78
CA GLU A 187 23.56 -13.39 -8.37
C GLU A 187 22.35 -12.85 -9.13
N MET A 188 22.52 -11.93 -10.10
CA MET A 188 21.39 -11.43 -10.91
C MET A 188 20.65 -12.56 -11.65
N GLY A 189 21.38 -13.61 -12.09
CA GLY A 189 20.71 -14.79 -12.67
C GLY A 189 19.84 -15.58 -11.67
N LYS A 190 20.14 -15.51 -10.36
CA LYS A 190 19.25 -16.02 -9.30
C LYS A 190 18.06 -15.10 -9.13
N PHE A 191 18.27 -13.79 -9.11
CA PHE A 191 17.19 -12.80 -8.99
C PHE A 191 16.13 -12.99 -10.08
N HIS A 192 16.52 -13.17 -11.36
CA HIS A 192 15.59 -13.48 -12.44
C HIS A 192 14.72 -14.72 -12.14
N LYS A 193 15.36 -15.81 -11.67
CA LYS A 193 14.64 -17.04 -11.31
C LYS A 193 13.65 -16.84 -10.14
N ASP A 194 14.03 -16.03 -9.16
CA ASP A 194 13.17 -15.71 -8.04
C ASP A 194 12.00 -14.82 -8.49
N CYS A 195 12.23 -13.86 -9.40
CA CYS A 195 11.17 -13.08 -10.04
C CYS A 195 10.16 -13.98 -10.77
N ASP A 196 10.65 -14.88 -11.63
CA ASP A 196 9.79 -15.82 -12.37
C ASP A 196 8.99 -16.72 -11.42
N ARG A 197 9.65 -17.30 -10.42
CA ARG A 197 9.02 -18.19 -9.44
C ARG A 197 7.91 -17.50 -8.66
N LEU A 198 8.20 -16.36 -8.04
CA LEU A 198 7.26 -15.66 -7.17
C LEU A 198 6.12 -15.00 -7.97
N SER A 199 6.40 -14.51 -9.18
CA SER A 199 5.35 -14.03 -10.09
C SER A 199 4.38 -15.14 -10.48
N ASN A 200 4.89 -16.34 -10.77
CA ASN A 200 4.06 -17.51 -11.05
C ASN A 200 3.23 -17.91 -9.80
N VAL A 201 3.79 -17.81 -8.60
CA VAL A 201 3.05 -18.07 -7.36
C VAL A 201 1.88 -17.10 -7.22
N LEU A 202 2.08 -15.81 -7.48
CA LEU A 202 1.03 -14.79 -7.41
C LEU A 202 -0.04 -15.00 -8.48
N LEU A 203 0.38 -15.13 -9.75
CA LEU A 203 -0.52 -15.25 -10.89
C LEU A 203 -1.31 -16.57 -10.93
N ASN A 204 -0.94 -17.57 -10.13
CA ASN A 204 -1.73 -18.77 -9.92
C ASN A 204 -2.72 -18.68 -8.75
N ARG A 205 -2.84 -17.53 -8.07
CA ARG A 205 -3.78 -17.30 -6.95
C ARG A 205 -4.91 -16.37 -7.37
N SER A 206 -6.14 -16.70 -6.95
CA SER A 206 -7.27 -15.80 -7.11
C SER A 206 -7.14 -14.58 -6.17
N PRO A 207 -7.43 -13.33 -6.62
CA PRO A 207 -8.03 -12.92 -7.90
C PRO A 207 -6.99 -12.58 -9.00
N PHE A 208 -5.69 -12.74 -8.75
CA PHE A 208 -4.63 -12.39 -9.72
C PHE A 208 -4.70 -13.28 -10.97
N LYS A 209 -5.03 -14.56 -10.79
CA LYS A 209 -5.17 -15.53 -11.88
C LYS A 209 -6.22 -15.08 -12.90
N GLU A 210 -7.38 -14.68 -12.44
CA GLU A 210 -8.49 -14.22 -13.29
C GLU A 210 -8.22 -12.86 -13.91
N SER A 211 -7.26 -12.13 -13.32
CA SER A 211 -6.86 -10.77 -13.70
C SER A 211 -5.47 -10.72 -14.36
N GLU A 212 -4.90 -11.85 -14.77
CA GLU A 212 -3.55 -11.92 -15.32
C GLU A 212 -3.33 -10.94 -16.49
N ASN A 213 -4.33 -10.78 -17.35
CA ASN A 213 -4.31 -9.83 -18.46
C ASN A 213 -4.45 -8.35 -18.05
N LYS A 214 -4.63 -8.05 -16.77
CA LYS A 214 -4.73 -6.71 -16.18
C LYS A 214 -3.46 -6.32 -15.39
N ILE A 215 -2.44 -7.16 -15.40
CA ILE A 215 -1.24 -7.02 -14.56
C ILE A 215 0.01 -7.05 -15.43
N ASN A 216 0.94 -6.16 -15.17
CA ASN A 216 2.33 -6.27 -15.60
C ASN A 216 3.23 -6.53 -14.38
N ILE A 217 4.30 -7.30 -14.56
CA ILE A 217 5.34 -7.50 -13.56
C ILE A 217 6.69 -7.22 -14.21
N TRP A 218 7.45 -6.33 -13.59
CA TRP A 218 8.76 -5.87 -14.03
C TRP A 218 9.82 -6.29 -13.03
N GLY A 219 11.06 -6.48 -13.48
CA GLY A 219 12.23 -6.63 -12.62
C GLY A 219 13.24 -5.53 -12.92
N VAL A 220 14.02 -5.11 -11.93
CA VAL A 220 15.10 -4.13 -12.08
C VAL A 220 16.43 -4.77 -11.65
N GLU A 221 17.43 -4.78 -12.52
CA GLU A 221 18.77 -5.36 -12.23
C GLU A 221 19.65 -4.40 -11.44
N ALA A 222 19.41 -4.26 -10.15
CA ALA A 222 20.12 -3.35 -9.26
C ALA A 222 20.91 -4.11 -8.20
N PRO A 223 22.20 -4.49 -8.47
CA PRO A 223 22.95 -5.35 -7.57
C PRO A 223 23.38 -4.64 -6.29
N SER A 224 23.41 -5.39 -5.19
CA SER A 224 24.04 -5.05 -3.93
C SER A 224 25.56 -5.32 -3.97
N ASN A 225 26.32 -4.69 -3.09
CA ASN A 225 27.76 -4.97 -2.94
C ASN A 225 28.03 -6.31 -2.25
N GLU A 226 27.14 -6.73 -1.34
CA GLU A 226 27.22 -7.99 -0.59
C GLU A 226 25.92 -8.78 -0.70
N SER A 227 26.07 -10.11 -0.63
CA SER A 227 24.94 -11.04 -0.60
C SER A 227 24.32 -11.12 0.79
N GLY A 228 22.99 -11.18 0.86
CA GLY A 228 22.22 -11.30 2.10
C GLY A 228 21.65 -9.97 2.60
N THR A 229 21.36 -9.89 3.88
CA THR A 229 20.74 -8.72 4.54
C THR A 229 21.18 -8.61 5.99
N ASP A 230 20.88 -7.49 6.63
CA ASP A 230 21.18 -7.26 8.04
C ASP A 230 20.34 -8.15 8.97
N ILE A 231 21.01 -8.76 9.95
CA ILE A 231 20.40 -9.51 11.06
C ILE A 231 20.99 -8.98 12.37
N PRO A 232 20.52 -7.81 12.84
CA PRO A 232 21.12 -7.11 14.00
C PRO A 232 21.23 -7.97 15.25
N GLY A 233 20.21 -8.75 15.59
CA GLY A 233 20.22 -9.64 16.74
C GLY A 233 21.26 -10.79 16.68
N LYS A 234 21.89 -10.99 15.50
CA LYS A 234 23.01 -11.93 15.31
C LYS A 234 24.34 -11.22 15.04
N GLY A 235 24.38 -9.88 15.10
CA GLY A 235 25.55 -9.10 14.79
C GLY A 235 25.97 -9.17 13.32
N ILE A 236 25.05 -9.51 12.41
CA ILE A 236 25.31 -9.57 10.97
C ILE A 236 24.92 -8.25 10.33
N TRP A 237 25.88 -7.61 9.66
CA TRP A 237 25.71 -6.37 8.92
C TRP A 237 26.25 -6.55 7.51
N LYS A 238 25.52 -6.06 6.52
CA LYS A 238 25.79 -6.22 5.09
C LYS A 238 25.72 -4.88 4.36
N ASN A 239 26.66 -4.66 3.46
CA ASN A 239 26.61 -3.51 2.56
C ASN A 239 25.71 -3.83 1.36
N THR A 240 24.42 -3.66 1.54
CA THR A 240 23.42 -3.96 0.52
C THR A 240 22.83 -2.68 -0.10
N LEU A 241 22.04 -2.82 -1.15
CA LEU A 241 21.52 -1.68 -1.92
C LEU A 241 20.47 -0.87 -1.17
N LEU A 242 19.55 -1.56 -0.49
CA LEU A 242 18.37 -0.96 0.13
C LEU A 242 18.43 -0.99 1.65
N ASN A 243 19.50 -1.57 2.23
CA ASN A 243 19.70 -1.66 3.69
C ASN A 243 18.50 -2.27 4.43
N THR A 244 17.85 -3.30 3.86
CA THR A 244 16.79 -4.01 4.58
C THR A 244 17.36 -4.72 5.80
N ARG A 245 16.57 -4.80 6.86
CA ARG A 245 17.01 -5.43 8.10
C ARG A 245 15.89 -6.15 8.82
N PHE A 246 16.22 -7.27 9.42
CA PHE A 246 15.39 -7.91 10.43
C PHE A 246 15.38 -7.11 11.73
N TYR A 247 14.51 -7.49 12.66
CA TYR A 247 14.34 -6.82 13.96
C TYR A 247 13.79 -5.40 13.85
N THR A 248 13.07 -5.07 12.77
CA THR A 248 12.33 -3.82 12.69
C THR A 248 11.35 -3.75 13.87
N PHE A 249 11.39 -2.64 14.61
CA PHE A 249 10.59 -2.40 15.83
C PHE A 249 10.68 -3.53 16.87
N ASP A 250 11.90 -4.08 17.06
CA ASP A 250 12.22 -5.19 17.97
C ASP A 250 11.49 -6.52 17.64
N THR A 251 10.88 -6.64 16.47
CA THR A 251 10.22 -7.86 16.01
C THR A 251 11.16 -8.68 15.14
N GLU A 252 11.65 -9.83 15.63
CA GLU A 252 12.72 -10.61 14.98
C GLU A 252 12.47 -10.93 13.51
N ARG A 253 11.24 -11.29 13.14
CA ARG A 253 10.84 -11.69 11.78
C ARG A 253 10.48 -10.51 10.88
N TYR A 254 10.30 -9.33 11.46
CA TYR A 254 9.88 -8.16 10.72
C TYR A 254 11.06 -7.58 9.94
N LEU A 255 10.98 -7.70 8.63
CA LEU A 255 12.01 -7.33 7.68
C LEU A 255 11.55 -6.09 6.95
N MET A 256 12.23 -4.95 7.10
CA MET A 256 11.88 -3.67 6.48
C MET A 256 13.12 -2.83 6.19
N THR A 257 12.98 -1.82 5.34
CA THR A 257 13.98 -0.76 5.17
C THR A 257 13.43 0.62 5.51
N SER A 258 14.26 1.49 6.07
CA SER A 258 13.96 2.92 6.24
C SER A 258 14.45 3.80 5.09
N ASP A 259 15.24 3.26 4.16
CA ASP A 259 15.86 3.99 3.06
C ASP A 259 14.89 4.08 1.86
N TYR A 260 13.72 4.68 2.11
CA TYR A 260 12.61 4.67 1.15
C TYR A 260 12.90 5.49 -0.12
N PHE A 261 13.68 6.56 -0.01
CA PHE A 261 14.10 7.30 -1.20
C PHE A 261 14.91 6.41 -2.15
N LYS A 262 15.77 5.54 -1.59
CA LYS A 262 16.54 4.58 -2.39
C LYS A 262 15.65 3.51 -3.02
N VAL A 263 14.66 3.02 -2.30
CA VAL A 263 13.64 2.10 -2.84
C VAL A 263 12.95 2.74 -4.06
N ARG A 264 12.53 3.99 -3.97
CA ARG A 264 11.93 4.74 -5.07
C ARG A 264 12.89 4.96 -6.23
N ASP A 265 14.17 5.31 -5.96
CA ASP A 265 15.18 5.52 -7.00
C ASP A 265 15.44 4.26 -7.83
N VAL A 266 15.40 3.08 -7.19
CA VAL A 266 15.55 1.79 -7.88
C VAL A 266 14.27 1.45 -8.65
N ALA A 267 13.10 1.59 -8.03
CA ALA A 267 11.81 1.29 -8.66
C ALA A 267 11.54 2.16 -9.90
N ALA A 268 11.97 3.42 -9.91
CA ALA A 268 11.80 4.37 -11.02
C ALA A 268 12.49 3.98 -12.33
N ASN A 269 13.25 2.86 -12.37
CA ASN A 269 13.84 2.33 -13.59
C ASN A 269 12.85 1.49 -14.41
N ALA A 270 11.70 1.11 -13.86
CA ALA A 270 10.62 0.43 -14.55
C ALA A 270 9.28 1.13 -14.30
N PRO A 271 8.22 0.88 -15.09
CA PRO A 271 6.87 1.29 -14.72
C PRO A 271 6.44 0.63 -13.41
N TYR A 272 5.76 1.37 -12.51
CA TYR A 272 5.27 0.78 -11.27
C TYR A 272 4.12 1.55 -10.63
N ASP A 273 3.19 0.79 -10.07
CA ASP A 273 2.16 1.20 -9.11
C ASP A 273 2.46 0.63 -7.73
N GLN A 274 3.03 -0.59 -7.70
CA GLN A 274 3.38 -1.31 -6.48
C GLN A 274 4.84 -1.75 -6.53
N ILE A 275 5.52 -1.67 -5.38
CA ILE A 275 6.91 -2.08 -5.21
C ILE A 275 6.97 -3.34 -4.36
N TYR A 276 7.71 -4.34 -4.82
CA TYR A 276 8.01 -5.53 -4.04
C TYR A 276 9.52 -5.79 -3.99
N ILE A 277 10.09 -5.82 -2.79
CA ILE A 277 11.51 -6.09 -2.55
C ILE A 277 11.71 -7.58 -2.32
N LEU A 278 12.55 -8.21 -3.14
CA LEU A 278 12.97 -9.60 -3.00
C LEU A 278 14.30 -9.65 -2.26
N VAL A 279 14.31 -10.19 -1.04
CA VAL A 279 15.49 -10.19 -0.17
C VAL A 279 16.19 -11.54 -0.22
N ASN A 280 17.47 -11.55 -0.66
CA ASN A 280 18.29 -12.75 -0.84
C ASN A 280 18.74 -13.33 0.50
N THR A 281 17.86 -14.00 1.21
CA THR A 281 18.14 -14.63 2.50
C THR A 281 17.23 -15.83 2.77
N ASN A 282 17.75 -16.79 3.54
CA ASN A 282 16.98 -17.96 3.98
C ASN A 282 16.31 -17.78 5.35
N LYS A 283 16.58 -16.68 6.04
CA LYS A 283 15.90 -16.39 7.31
C LYS A 283 14.44 -16.01 7.02
N TYR A 284 13.52 -16.68 7.74
CA TYR A 284 12.09 -16.36 7.67
C TYR A 284 11.80 -14.91 8.04
N GLY A 285 11.07 -14.19 7.17
CA GLY A 285 10.60 -12.84 7.42
C GLY A 285 10.07 -12.15 6.17
N GLY A 286 9.36 -11.09 6.41
CA GLY A 286 8.76 -10.22 5.43
C GLY A 286 8.08 -9.05 6.13
N GLY A 287 7.43 -8.20 5.35
CA GLY A 287 6.64 -7.09 5.81
C GLY A 287 6.03 -6.34 4.64
N ALA A 288 4.94 -5.62 4.90
CA ALA A 288 4.34 -4.77 3.88
C ALA A 288 3.52 -3.66 4.50
N ILE A 289 3.48 -2.54 3.80
CA ILE A 289 2.69 -1.36 4.16
C ILE A 289 1.89 -0.90 2.95
N TYR A 290 0.63 -0.61 3.14
CA TYR A 290 -0.32 -0.26 2.09
C TYR A 290 0.15 0.92 1.24
N ASN A 291 0.24 0.69 -0.10
CA ASN A 291 0.72 1.68 -1.08
C ASN A 291 2.10 2.28 -0.75
N PHE A 292 2.95 1.52 -0.05
CA PHE A 292 4.30 1.93 0.31
C PHE A 292 5.31 0.98 -0.35
N TYR A 293 5.55 -0.19 0.22
CA TYR A 293 6.20 -1.34 -0.40
C TYR A 293 5.91 -2.62 0.37
N SER A 294 6.13 -3.76 -0.30
CA SER A 294 6.14 -5.09 0.32
C SER A 294 7.53 -5.69 0.19
N GLU A 295 7.92 -6.58 1.12
CA GLU A 295 9.17 -7.33 1.00
C GLU A 295 9.08 -8.74 1.60
N THR A 296 9.90 -9.64 1.07
CA THR A 296 9.99 -11.03 1.54
C THR A 296 11.38 -11.62 1.39
N ALA A 297 11.75 -12.46 2.36
CA ALA A 297 12.90 -13.35 2.27
C ALA A 297 12.59 -14.50 1.28
N VAL A 298 13.45 -14.71 0.26
CA VAL A 298 13.12 -15.58 -0.89
C VAL A 298 13.53 -17.04 -0.73
N ASP A 299 14.49 -17.36 0.12
CA ASP A 299 15.12 -18.70 0.19
C ASP A 299 14.62 -19.55 1.37
N ASN A 300 13.53 -19.17 2.05
CA ASN A 300 12.94 -20.01 3.09
C ASN A 300 11.74 -20.83 2.55
N ASN A 301 11.38 -21.89 3.26
CA ASN A 301 10.30 -22.79 2.84
C ASN A 301 8.90 -22.13 2.82
N SER A 302 8.73 -20.97 3.44
CA SER A 302 7.47 -20.24 3.50
C SER A 302 7.45 -19.03 2.57
N SER A 303 8.49 -18.81 1.76
CA SER A 303 8.62 -17.60 0.93
C SER A 303 7.43 -17.39 -0.01
N ASP A 304 6.91 -18.47 -0.61
CA ASP A 304 5.75 -18.41 -1.50
C ASP A 304 4.47 -17.94 -0.77
N TYR A 305 4.29 -18.41 0.45
CA TYR A 305 3.19 -17.96 1.31
C TYR A 305 3.36 -16.49 1.70
N ILE A 306 4.56 -16.13 2.23
CA ILE A 306 4.84 -14.77 2.70
C ILE A 306 4.67 -13.79 1.55
N PHE A 307 5.19 -14.10 0.36
CA PHE A 307 5.09 -13.23 -0.81
C PHE A 307 3.64 -12.83 -1.13
N VAL A 308 2.71 -13.79 -1.12
CA VAL A 308 1.30 -13.53 -1.41
C VAL A 308 0.61 -12.84 -0.22
N HIS A 309 0.92 -13.22 1.01
CA HIS A 309 0.38 -12.64 2.23
C HIS A 309 0.75 -11.14 2.34
N GLU A 310 2.05 -10.82 2.24
CA GLU A 310 2.53 -9.44 2.30
C GLU A 310 1.99 -8.58 1.15
N PHE A 311 1.79 -9.17 -0.03
CA PHE A 311 1.15 -8.45 -1.14
C PHE A 311 -0.34 -8.15 -0.85
N GLY A 312 -1.01 -8.98 -0.06
CA GLY A 312 -2.34 -8.70 0.47
C GLY A 312 -2.38 -7.42 1.29
N HIS A 313 -1.39 -7.19 2.15
CA HIS A 313 -1.23 -5.93 2.89
C HIS A 313 -0.87 -4.77 1.95
N GLY A 314 0.20 -4.90 1.18
CA GLY A 314 0.77 -3.82 0.37
C GLY A 314 -0.17 -3.29 -0.71
N LEU A 315 -0.80 -4.17 -1.48
CA LEU A 315 -1.76 -3.81 -2.52
C LEU A 315 -3.17 -3.60 -1.97
N GLY A 316 -3.65 -4.58 -1.17
CA GLY A 316 -5.05 -4.68 -0.77
C GLY A 316 -5.43 -3.85 0.43
N GLY A 317 -4.44 -3.37 1.21
CA GLY A 317 -4.70 -2.79 2.53
C GLY A 317 -5.39 -3.79 3.46
N LEU A 318 -5.15 -5.11 3.25
CA LEU A 318 -5.75 -6.14 4.09
C LEU A 318 -5.08 -6.14 5.46
N ALA A 319 -5.85 -6.34 6.51
CA ALA A 319 -5.33 -6.61 7.85
C ALA A 319 -5.02 -8.10 8.01
N ASP A 320 -4.15 -8.42 8.97
CA ASP A 320 -4.05 -9.77 9.50
C ASP A 320 -5.37 -10.20 10.13
N GLU A 321 -5.79 -11.42 9.85
CA GLU A 321 -7.05 -12.00 10.36
C GLU A 321 -6.85 -12.87 11.62
N TYR A 322 -5.62 -12.92 12.18
CA TYR A 322 -5.36 -13.59 13.46
C TYR A 322 -5.48 -12.63 14.65
N GLY A 323 -5.85 -13.18 15.82
CA GLY A 323 -6.27 -12.41 16.99
C GLY A 323 -5.45 -12.63 18.26
N ASN A 324 -4.15 -12.99 18.19
CA ASN A 324 -3.42 -13.44 19.38
C ASN A 324 -2.05 -12.76 19.57
N ASP A 325 -1.82 -11.59 19.03
CA ASP A 325 -0.55 -10.87 19.23
C ASP A 325 -0.73 -9.73 20.25
N LYS A 326 -0.13 -9.90 21.44
CA LYS A 326 -0.19 -8.92 22.52
C LYS A 326 0.57 -7.62 22.22
N THR A 327 1.39 -7.60 21.17
CA THR A 327 2.22 -6.44 20.81
C THR A 327 1.36 -5.28 20.28
N TYR A 328 0.16 -5.57 19.74
CA TYR A 328 -0.69 -4.62 19.03
C TYR A 328 -2.11 -4.51 19.62
N GLU A 329 -2.32 -4.82 20.91
CA GLU A 329 -3.65 -4.82 21.56
C GLU A 329 -4.42 -3.49 21.44
N ASP A 330 -3.72 -2.36 21.31
CA ASP A 330 -4.32 -1.02 21.21
C ASP A 330 -4.43 -0.49 19.74
N MET A 331 -4.13 -1.33 18.74
CA MET A 331 -4.06 -0.89 17.34
C MET A 331 -5.43 -0.52 16.79
N TYR A 332 -6.48 -1.24 17.19
CA TYR A 332 -7.85 -1.04 16.71
C TYR A 332 -8.78 -0.61 17.84
N PRO A 333 -9.21 0.68 17.89
CA PRO A 333 -10.25 1.12 18.80
C PRO A 333 -11.57 0.37 18.53
N LEU A 334 -12.21 -0.18 19.56
CA LEU A 334 -13.43 -1.00 19.40
C LEU A 334 -14.70 -0.18 19.09
N ASP A 335 -14.63 1.12 19.23
CA ASP A 335 -15.72 2.08 18.94
C ASP A 335 -15.59 2.74 17.56
N THR A 336 -14.57 2.34 16.79
CA THR A 336 -14.28 2.86 15.45
C THR A 336 -14.19 1.71 14.45
N GLU A 337 -14.78 1.87 13.26
CA GLU A 337 -14.66 0.88 12.19
C GLU A 337 -13.24 0.93 11.57
N PRO A 338 -12.49 -0.18 11.51
CA PRO A 338 -11.19 -0.22 10.82
C PRO A 338 -11.33 0.20 9.35
N TRP A 339 -10.31 0.86 8.80
CA TRP A 339 -10.32 1.18 7.37
C TRP A 339 -10.03 -0.05 6.50
N GLU A 340 -9.35 -1.05 7.01
CA GLU A 340 -9.01 -2.28 6.32
C GLU A 340 -10.28 -3.05 5.91
N PRO A 341 -10.37 -3.52 4.66
CA PRO A 341 -11.64 -4.07 4.12
C PRO A 341 -12.06 -5.41 4.73
N ASN A 342 -11.13 -6.18 5.28
CA ASN A 342 -11.33 -7.58 5.72
C ASN A 342 -11.46 -7.75 7.24
N ILE A 343 -11.50 -6.67 8.02
CA ILE A 343 -11.82 -6.72 9.45
C ILE A 343 -12.92 -5.71 9.80
N THR A 344 -13.61 -5.91 10.91
CA THR A 344 -14.68 -5.02 11.39
C THR A 344 -14.81 -5.05 12.91
N THR A 345 -15.17 -3.92 13.51
CA THR A 345 -15.64 -3.80 14.89
C THR A 345 -17.18 -3.83 14.99
N LEU A 346 -17.86 -4.00 13.89
CA LEU A 346 -19.32 -3.92 13.73
C LEU A 346 -19.91 -2.50 13.89
N VAL A 347 -19.10 -1.50 14.14
CA VAL A 347 -19.57 -0.11 14.31
C VAL A 347 -20.21 0.44 13.04
N ASN A 348 -19.67 0.09 11.87
CA ASN A 348 -20.19 0.51 10.57
C ASN A 348 -20.18 -0.63 9.55
N PHE A 349 -20.58 -1.81 9.98
CA PHE A 349 -20.47 -3.05 9.21
C PHE A 349 -21.24 -3.04 7.89
N ASP A 350 -22.26 -2.21 7.74
CA ASP A 350 -22.99 -2.06 6.47
C ASP A 350 -22.10 -1.64 5.28
N LYS A 351 -20.96 -1.00 5.56
CA LYS A 351 -19.95 -0.60 4.57
C LYS A 351 -18.92 -1.68 4.26
N LYS A 352 -18.96 -2.81 4.97
CA LYS A 352 -18.05 -3.94 4.81
C LYS A 352 -18.71 -5.07 3.98
N TRP A 353 -18.45 -6.29 4.32
CA TRP A 353 -18.93 -7.46 3.58
C TRP A 353 -20.32 -7.97 4.01
N LYS A 354 -21.12 -7.20 4.73
CA LYS A 354 -22.44 -7.63 5.21
C LYS A 354 -23.32 -8.23 4.11
N LYS A 355 -23.25 -7.67 2.90
CA LYS A 355 -24.03 -8.13 1.74
C LYS A 355 -23.59 -9.49 1.19
N MET A 356 -22.41 -9.97 1.57
CA MET A 356 -21.86 -11.27 1.16
C MET A 356 -22.26 -12.41 2.12
N ILE A 357 -22.88 -12.08 3.26
CA ILE A 357 -23.30 -13.07 4.26
C ILE A 357 -24.64 -13.68 3.82
N GLU A 358 -24.68 -15.02 3.74
CA GLU A 358 -25.89 -15.77 3.40
C GLU A 358 -26.98 -15.58 4.49
N PRO A 359 -28.28 -15.50 4.10
CA PRO A 359 -29.37 -15.45 5.07
C PRO A 359 -29.32 -16.63 6.06
N GLY A 360 -29.49 -16.35 7.35
CA GLY A 360 -29.49 -17.35 8.41
C GLY A 360 -28.14 -17.62 9.07
N ILE A 361 -27.06 -16.99 8.60
CA ILE A 361 -25.77 -17.00 9.31
C ILE A 361 -25.86 -15.99 10.47
N PRO A 362 -25.61 -16.42 11.72
CA PRO A 362 -25.69 -15.54 12.88
C PRO A 362 -24.55 -14.50 12.87
N ILE A 363 -24.82 -13.33 13.47
CA ILE A 363 -23.88 -12.22 13.64
C ILE A 363 -23.79 -11.89 15.14
N PRO A 364 -22.65 -12.08 15.82
CA PRO A 364 -21.44 -12.78 15.36
C PRO A 364 -21.63 -14.24 15.01
N THR A 365 -20.74 -14.81 14.17
CA THR A 365 -20.79 -16.21 13.72
C THR A 365 -19.92 -17.07 14.64
N PRO A 366 -20.48 -18.13 15.26
CA PRO A 366 -19.69 -19.00 16.10
C PRO A 366 -18.72 -19.87 15.27
N GLU A 367 -17.55 -20.18 15.82
CA GLU A 367 -16.55 -21.06 15.18
C GLU A 367 -16.98 -22.55 15.25
N GLU A 368 -18.05 -22.89 14.53
CA GLU A 368 -18.56 -24.26 14.41
C GLU A 368 -18.28 -24.82 13.02
N VAL A 369 -18.11 -26.15 12.94
CA VAL A 369 -17.78 -26.85 11.67
C VAL A 369 -18.76 -26.53 10.53
N LYS A 370 -20.04 -26.33 10.84
CA LYS A 370 -21.08 -25.99 9.84
C LYS A 370 -20.82 -24.65 9.13
N TYR A 371 -20.03 -23.76 9.72
CA TYR A 371 -19.70 -22.44 9.15
C TYR A 371 -18.27 -22.38 8.56
N LYS A 372 -17.51 -23.49 8.57
CA LYS A 372 -16.10 -23.53 8.18
C LYS A 372 -15.82 -22.89 6.80
N ASN A 373 -16.74 -23.08 5.85
CA ASN A 373 -16.60 -22.57 4.47
C ASN A 373 -17.60 -21.46 4.16
N LYS A 374 -18.10 -20.76 5.17
CA LYS A 374 -19.05 -19.67 5.02
C LYS A 374 -18.41 -18.33 5.27
N ILE A 375 -18.88 -17.30 4.55
CA ILE A 375 -18.60 -15.92 4.93
C ILE A 375 -19.51 -15.61 6.13
N GLY A 376 -18.89 -15.14 7.19
CA GLY A 376 -19.57 -14.80 8.44
C GLY A 376 -18.91 -13.62 9.13
N ILE A 377 -18.98 -13.62 10.46
CA ILE A 377 -18.35 -12.62 11.33
C ILE A 377 -17.75 -13.39 12.50
N PHE A 378 -16.51 -13.84 12.32
CA PHE A 378 -15.80 -14.66 13.31
C PHE A 378 -14.96 -13.77 14.21
N GLU A 379 -15.08 -13.92 15.52
CA GLU A 379 -14.37 -13.10 16.49
C GLU A 379 -12.86 -13.35 16.43
N GLY A 380 -12.07 -12.30 16.57
CA GLY A 380 -10.60 -12.29 16.46
C GLY A 380 -10.13 -11.85 15.07
N GLY A 381 -9.23 -10.87 15.04
CA GLY A 381 -8.62 -10.28 13.84
C GLY A 381 -7.87 -9.01 14.20
N GLY A 382 -6.97 -8.53 13.33
CA GLY A 382 -6.19 -7.33 13.59
C GLY A 382 -5.37 -7.42 14.88
N TYR A 383 -4.78 -8.61 15.16
CA TYR A 383 -4.03 -8.92 16.39
C TYR A 383 -4.87 -8.96 17.68
N VAL A 384 -6.16 -8.62 17.61
CA VAL A 384 -7.06 -8.51 18.76
C VAL A 384 -7.94 -9.76 18.86
N SER A 385 -8.00 -10.37 20.05
CA SER A 385 -8.75 -11.60 20.25
C SER A 385 -10.27 -11.38 20.41
N LYS A 386 -10.72 -10.17 20.78
CA LYS A 386 -12.14 -9.84 21.03
C LYS A 386 -12.49 -8.46 20.51
N GLY A 387 -13.74 -8.34 20.01
CA GLY A 387 -14.31 -7.08 19.56
C GLY A 387 -13.92 -6.67 18.15
N VAL A 388 -12.94 -7.35 17.54
CA VAL A 388 -12.63 -7.26 16.12
C VAL A 388 -12.96 -8.59 15.46
N TYR A 389 -13.47 -8.57 14.26
CA TYR A 389 -14.02 -9.74 13.58
C TYR A 389 -13.45 -9.85 12.16
N ARG A 390 -13.32 -11.10 11.68
CA ARG A 390 -12.85 -11.47 10.34
C ARG A 390 -13.94 -12.21 9.55
N PRO A 391 -13.84 -12.29 8.21
CA PRO A 391 -14.92 -12.83 7.37
C PRO A 391 -15.00 -14.36 7.36
N THR A 392 -13.90 -15.06 7.60
CA THR A 392 -13.86 -16.54 7.53
C THR A 392 -13.04 -17.13 8.66
N MET A 393 -13.24 -18.42 8.93
CA MET A 393 -12.45 -19.15 9.94
C MET A 393 -10.98 -19.30 9.53
N ASN A 394 -10.67 -19.33 8.24
CA ASN A 394 -9.31 -19.48 7.74
C ASN A 394 -9.12 -18.81 6.37
N SER A 395 -7.97 -18.18 6.18
CA SER A 395 -7.52 -17.55 4.93
C SER A 395 -6.00 -17.40 4.96
N ILE A 396 -5.40 -16.99 3.83
CA ILE A 396 -3.97 -16.68 3.78
C ILE A 396 -3.60 -15.51 4.73
N MET A 397 -4.55 -14.61 5.02
CA MET A 397 -4.34 -13.51 5.98
C MET A 397 -4.46 -13.95 7.45
N ASN A 398 -4.84 -15.20 7.71
CA ASN A 398 -5.00 -15.73 9.06
C ASN A 398 -3.96 -16.81 9.42
N SER A 399 -3.63 -17.71 8.50
CA SER A 399 -2.89 -18.91 8.85
C SER A 399 -2.10 -19.50 7.69
N PHE A 400 -0.93 -20.04 7.98
CA PHE A 400 -0.11 -20.85 7.09
C PHE A 400 -0.80 -22.11 6.55
N THR A 401 -1.92 -22.53 7.14
CA THR A 401 -2.69 -23.69 6.68
C THR A 401 -3.58 -23.37 5.48
N SER A 402 -3.77 -22.08 5.15
CA SER A 402 -4.48 -21.63 3.97
C SER A 402 -3.50 -21.06 2.95
N THR A 403 -3.76 -21.35 1.68
CA THR A 403 -3.00 -20.80 0.56
C THR A 403 -3.82 -19.80 -0.25
N GLU A 404 -5.07 -19.53 0.12
CA GLU A 404 -6.00 -18.71 -0.62
C GLU A 404 -6.51 -17.54 0.20
N PHE A 405 -6.76 -16.43 -0.46
CA PHE A 405 -7.57 -15.34 0.08
C PHE A 405 -9.03 -15.79 0.23
N ASN A 406 -9.71 -15.32 1.26
CA ASN A 406 -11.17 -15.46 1.32
C ASN A 406 -11.87 -14.51 0.34
N GLU A 407 -13.16 -14.71 0.08
CA GLU A 407 -13.90 -13.95 -0.93
C GLU A 407 -13.97 -12.45 -0.64
N VAL A 408 -13.91 -12.02 0.63
CA VAL A 408 -13.88 -10.60 1.01
C VAL A 408 -12.54 -9.97 0.63
N CYS A 409 -11.45 -10.66 0.90
CA CYS A 409 -10.11 -10.24 0.48
C CYS A 409 -9.97 -10.21 -1.04
N LYS A 410 -10.51 -11.24 -1.75
CA LYS A 410 -10.51 -11.28 -3.22
C LYS A 410 -11.29 -10.12 -3.83
N ASP A 411 -12.46 -9.77 -3.29
CA ASP A 411 -13.23 -8.61 -3.75
C ASP A 411 -12.46 -7.30 -3.57
N ALA A 412 -11.82 -7.11 -2.41
CA ALA A 412 -11.00 -5.92 -2.16
C ALA A 412 -9.84 -5.79 -3.14
N LEU A 413 -9.09 -6.88 -3.34
CA LEU A 413 -7.97 -6.93 -4.30
C LEU A 413 -8.46 -6.71 -5.74
N GLN A 414 -9.57 -7.35 -6.15
CA GLN A 414 -10.12 -7.19 -7.50
C GLN A 414 -10.54 -5.75 -7.80
N ARG A 415 -11.14 -5.06 -6.84
CA ARG A 415 -11.51 -3.65 -7.00
C ARG A 415 -10.28 -2.76 -7.22
N ILE A 416 -9.17 -3.04 -6.55
CA ILE A 416 -7.93 -2.30 -6.72
C ILE A 416 -7.28 -2.63 -8.07
N ILE A 417 -7.25 -3.89 -8.48
CA ILE A 417 -6.75 -4.27 -9.82
C ILE A 417 -7.56 -3.54 -10.90
N ASN A 418 -8.90 -3.51 -10.78
CA ASN A 418 -9.76 -2.80 -11.73
C ASN A 418 -9.51 -1.28 -11.73
N PHE A 419 -9.23 -0.69 -10.58
CA PHE A 419 -8.93 0.74 -10.49
C PHE A 419 -7.70 1.14 -11.32
N TYR A 420 -6.68 0.27 -11.39
CA TYR A 420 -5.49 0.52 -12.20
C TYR A 420 -5.69 0.19 -13.68
N SER A 421 -6.55 -0.78 -14.00
CA SER A 421 -6.65 -1.39 -15.33
C SER A 421 -7.89 -1.01 -16.16
N GLU A 422 -8.80 -0.22 -15.61
CA GLU A 422 -10.07 0.18 -16.29
C GLU A 422 -10.16 1.64 -16.69
#